data_3c4fa8229ec14737a4ea505ce929c49e
#
_entry.id   3c4fa8229ec14737a4ea505ce929c49e
#
_cell.length_a   1.000
_cell.length_b   1.000
_cell.length_c   1.000
_cell.angle_alpha   90.00
_cell.angle_beta   90.00
_cell.angle_gamma   90.00
#
_symmetry.space_group_name_H-M   'P 1'
#
loop_
_entity.id
_entity.type
_entity.pdbx_description
1 polymer ?
#
loop_
_entity_poly.entity_id
_entity_poly.type
_entity_poly.pdbx_seq_one_letter_code
_entity_poly.pdbx_strand_id
1 'polypeptide(L)'
;DFTDGIPYEDVSLCDDSLFDEFMTHETIVSENIAKAVSRRLIFPCFMGSALKLDGIDNLMQCMSKLVIRPEYPDEFSGLVYKIAYGQRGERLTYIKITGGRLRVRDVIRGKHVDGTSWEAKVNEIRVYNGGRYNSISEAEPGMVCAVGGLTESDTGDVFGQEQAVFEAYLVPVITYKMILPEGA
;
A
#
# COMPACT_ATOMS: atom_id res chain seq x y z
N ASP A 1 6.57 21.74 -13.76
CA ASP A 1 7.50 21.67 -12.63
C ASP A 1 6.89 22.35 -11.42
N PHE A 2 6.90 21.69 -10.28
CA PHE A 2 6.28 22.15 -9.02
C PHE A 2 7.33 22.70 -8.03
N THR A 3 8.57 22.83 -8.43
CA THR A 3 9.67 23.27 -7.56
C THR A 3 9.46 24.69 -7.04
N ASP A 4 9.07 25.62 -7.92
CA ASP A 4 8.89 27.03 -7.61
C ASP A 4 7.41 27.43 -7.37
N GLY A 5 6.51 26.45 -7.38
CA GLY A 5 5.09 26.64 -7.22
C GLY A 5 4.27 25.80 -8.20
N ILE A 6 2.95 25.94 -8.15
CA ILE A 6 2.06 25.20 -9.04
C ILE A 6 1.92 25.99 -10.36
N PRO A 7 2.28 25.41 -11.51
CA PRO A 7 2.08 26.04 -12.81
C PRO A 7 0.62 25.88 -13.24
N TYR A 8 -0.23 26.77 -12.76
CA TYR A 8 -1.70 26.67 -12.96
C TYR A 8 -2.13 26.65 -14.42
N GLU A 9 -1.44 27.38 -15.30
CA GLU A 9 -1.72 27.36 -16.75
C GLU A 9 -1.51 25.94 -17.31
N ASP A 10 -0.36 25.33 -17.05
CA ASP A 10 -0.07 23.98 -17.55
C ASP A 10 -1.01 22.93 -16.95
N VAL A 11 -1.36 23.08 -15.66
CA VAL A 11 -2.26 22.20 -14.94
C VAL A 11 -3.67 22.30 -15.48
N SER A 12 -4.14 23.50 -15.84
CA SER A 12 -5.47 23.73 -16.38
C SER A 12 -5.71 23.03 -17.71
N LEU A 13 -4.67 22.82 -18.51
CA LEU A 13 -4.78 22.15 -19.82
C LEU A 13 -5.03 20.63 -19.74
N CYS A 14 -4.97 20.04 -18.55
CA CYS A 14 -5.07 18.59 -18.37
C CYS A 14 -6.53 18.08 -18.28
N ASP A 15 -7.50 18.95 -17.98
CA ASP A 15 -8.89 18.56 -17.78
C ASP A 15 -9.79 19.81 -17.93
N ASP A 16 -10.93 19.67 -18.62
CA ASP A 16 -11.84 20.78 -18.91
C ASP A 16 -12.35 21.47 -17.64
N SER A 17 -12.57 20.72 -16.56
CA SER A 17 -13.04 21.29 -15.28
C SER A 17 -11.98 22.15 -14.61
N LEU A 18 -10.70 21.78 -14.74
CA LEU A 18 -9.58 22.57 -14.24
C LEU A 18 -9.37 23.83 -15.08
N PHE A 19 -9.63 23.72 -16.38
CA PHE A 19 -9.56 24.87 -17.28
C PHE A 19 -10.62 25.91 -16.95
N ASP A 20 -11.88 25.49 -16.77
CA ASP A 20 -12.98 26.39 -16.41
C ASP A 20 -12.74 27.08 -15.05
N GLU A 21 -12.21 26.34 -14.07
CA GLU A 21 -11.84 26.88 -12.76
C GLU A 21 -10.75 27.94 -12.88
N PHE A 22 -9.69 27.64 -13.65
CA PHE A 22 -8.59 28.58 -13.88
C PHE A 22 -9.05 29.83 -14.62
N MET A 23 -9.86 29.69 -15.66
CA MET A 23 -10.40 30.83 -16.40
C MET A 23 -11.28 31.74 -15.56
N THR A 24 -11.91 31.20 -14.52
CA THR A 24 -12.79 31.95 -13.64
C THR A 24 -12.06 32.62 -12.48
N HIS A 25 -11.04 31.96 -11.94
CA HIS A 25 -10.40 32.36 -10.67
C HIS A 25 -8.91 32.66 -10.78
N GLU A 26 -8.30 32.44 -11.94
CA GLU A 26 -6.83 32.51 -12.18
C GLU A 26 -6.01 31.60 -11.28
N THR A 27 -6.68 30.69 -10.55
CA THR A 27 -6.09 29.72 -9.64
C THR A 27 -6.91 28.42 -9.68
N ILE A 28 -6.32 27.33 -9.21
CA ILE A 28 -6.99 26.03 -9.07
C ILE A 28 -6.88 25.59 -7.61
N VAL A 29 -7.97 25.16 -7.03
CA VAL A 29 -8.00 24.67 -5.64
C VAL A 29 -7.15 23.40 -5.51
N SER A 30 -6.31 23.33 -4.47
CA SER A 30 -5.39 22.21 -4.25
C SER A 30 -6.09 20.84 -4.23
N GLU A 31 -7.32 20.77 -3.79
CA GLU A 31 -8.12 19.54 -3.78
C GLU A 31 -8.40 19.02 -5.20
N ASN A 32 -8.70 19.91 -6.16
CA ASN A 32 -8.95 19.54 -7.55
C ASN A 32 -7.64 19.10 -8.24
N ILE A 33 -6.50 19.73 -7.91
CA ILE A 33 -5.19 19.29 -8.35
C ILE A 33 -4.89 17.89 -7.77
N ALA A 34 -5.17 17.65 -6.48
CA ALA A 34 -4.99 16.35 -5.85
C ALA A 34 -5.84 15.25 -6.52
N LYS A 35 -7.08 15.57 -6.90
CA LYS A 35 -7.94 14.66 -7.69
C LYS A 35 -7.33 14.34 -9.06
N ALA A 36 -6.79 15.34 -9.76
CA ALA A 36 -6.14 15.15 -11.04
C ALA A 36 -4.86 14.30 -10.93
N VAL A 37 -4.06 14.50 -9.87
CA VAL A 37 -2.90 13.65 -9.55
C VAL A 37 -3.34 12.22 -9.26
N SER A 38 -4.38 12.01 -8.45
CA SER A 38 -4.89 10.67 -8.13
C SER A 38 -5.43 9.92 -9.35
N ARG A 39 -6.00 10.64 -10.32
CA ARG A 39 -6.46 10.13 -11.62
C ARG A 39 -5.33 9.97 -12.64
N ARG A 40 -4.08 10.30 -12.27
CA ARG A 40 -2.88 10.24 -13.13
C ARG A 40 -2.97 11.14 -14.37
N LEU A 41 -3.68 12.23 -14.30
CA LEU A 41 -3.71 13.27 -15.33
C LEU A 41 -2.49 14.19 -15.20
N ILE A 42 -1.96 14.33 -13.99
CA ILE A 42 -0.82 15.19 -13.66
C ILE A 42 0.21 14.37 -12.86
N PHE A 43 1.47 14.58 -13.18
CA PHE A 43 2.61 14.00 -12.47
C PHE A 43 3.49 15.15 -11.95
N PRO A 44 3.34 15.55 -10.67
CA PRO A 44 4.16 16.60 -10.08
C PRO A 44 5.63 16.23 -10.07
N CYS A 45 6.49 17.09 -10.63
CA CYS A 45 7.93 16.92 -10.64
C CYS A 45 8.58 17.99 -9.74
N PHE A 46 9.59 17.60 -8.97
CA PHE A 46 10.34 18.48 -8.08
C PHE A 46 11.83 18.34 -8.35
N MET A 47 12.48 19.46 -8.51
CA MET A 47 13.93 19.52 -8.63
C MET A 47 14.54 19.83 -7.27
N GLY A 48 15.58 19.10 -6.91
CA GLY A 48 16.21 19.28 -5.60
C GLY A 48 17.47 18.45 -5.43
N SER A 49 18.11 18.62 -4.28
CA SER A 49 19.29 17.88 -3.89
C SER A 49 19.10 17.23 -2.52
N ALA A 50 18.88 15.92 -2.49
CA ALA A 50 18.74 15.19 -1.24
C ALA A 50 19.96 15.31 -0.32
N LEU A 51 21.16 15.36 -0.90
CA LEU A 51 22.41 15.53 -0.15
C LEU A 51 22.49 16.89 0.56
N LYS A 52 21.99 17.95 -0.10
CA LYS A 52 22.01 19.32 0.43
C LYS A 52 20.72 19.67 1.17
N LEU A 53 19.73 18.78 1.17
CA LEU A 53 18.37 18.99 1.67
C LEU A 53 17.62 20.13 0.94
N ASP A 54 18.07 20.50 -0.24
CA ASP A 54 17.47 21.53 -1.05
C ASP A 54 16.23 20.99 -1.78
N GLY A 55 15.09 21.69 -1.71
CA GLY A 55 13.81 21.30 -2.31
C GLY A 55 13.05 20.18 -1.57
N ILE A 56 13.60 19.58 -0.51
CA ILE A 56 12.96 18.48 0.22
C ILE A 56 11.69 18.93 0.95
N ASP A 57 11.73 20.12 1.57
CA ASP A 57 10.57 20.66 2.29
C ASP A 57 9.38 20.89 1.35
N ASN A 58 9.64 21.43 0.14
CA ASN A 58 8.61 21.62 -0.88
C ASN A 58 7.99 20.28 -1.31
N LEU A 59 8.81 19.27 -1.56
CA LEU A 59 8.33 17.92 -1.88
C LEU A 59 7.44 17.36 -0.76
N MET A 60 7.88 17.43 0.49
CA MET A 60 7.13 16.92 1.65
C MET A 60 5.80 17.66 1.84
N GLN A 61 5.80 18.99 1.72
CA GLN A 61 4.57 19.78 1.81
C GLN A 61 3.60 19.46 0.68
N CYS A 62 4.10 19.29 -0.53
CA CYS A 62 3.27 18.95 -1.67
C CYS A 62 2.70 17.55 -1.54
N MET A 63 3.48 16.56 -1.12
CA MET A 63 2.98 15.22 -0.83
C MET A 63 1.83 15.26 0.20
N SER A 64 1.95 16.05 1.26
CA SER A 64 0.91 16.16 2.28
C SER A 64 -0.39 16.78 1.76
N LYS A 65 -0.33 17.62 0.74
CA LYS A 65 -1.48 18.33 0.13
C LYS A 65 -2.11 17.56 -1.02
N LEU A 66 -1.29 16.88 -1.84
CA LEU A 66 -1.74 16.27 -3.08
C LEU A 66 -2.03 14.77 -2.97
N VAL A 67 -1.60 14.09 -1.89
CA VAL A 67 -1.93 12.69 -1.67
C VAL A 67 -3.28 12.58 -0.99
N ILE A 68 -4.27 12.09 -1.74
CA ILE A 68 -5.61 11.81 -1.21
C ILE A 68 -5.54 10.52 -0.40
N ARG A 69 -6.03 10.55 0.84
CA ARG A 69 -6.18 9.33 1.63
C ARG A 69 -7.34 8.52 1.06
N PRO A 70 -7.15 7.24 0.75
CA PRO A 70 -8.25 6.38 0.34
C PRO A 70 -9.25 6.24 1.50
N GLU A 71 -10.53 6.20 1.16
CA GLU A 71 -11.56 5.80 2.09
C GLU A 71 -11.56 4.27 2.19
N TYR A 72 -11.57 3.77 3.41
CA TYR A 72 -11.54 2.34 3.69
C TYR A 72 -12.91 1.89 4.20
N PRO A 73 -13.42 0.72 3.75
CA PRO A 73 -14.67 0.15 4.27
C PRO A 73 -14.51 -0.22 5.75
N ASP A 74 -15.65 -0.25 6.48
CA ASP A 74 -15.68 -0.64 7.89
C ASP A 74 -15.44 -2.15 8.10
N GLU A 75 -15.76 -2.97 7.10
CA GLU A 75 -15.53 -4.41 7.15
C GLU A 75 -14.05 -4.73 6.99
N PHE A 76 -13.57 -5.72 7.77
CA PHE A 76 -12.18 -6.14 7.69
C PHE A 76 -11.85 -6.71 6.31
N SER A 77 -10.84 -6.15 5.70
CA SER A 77 -10.27 -6.63 4.44
C SER A 77 -8.76 -6.40 4.41
N GLY A 78 -8.07 -7.18 3.61
CA GLY A 78 -6.61 -7.06 3.49
C GLY A 78 -6.03 -8.00 2.45
N LEU A 79 -4.76 -7.75 2.13
CA LEU A 79 -3.98 -8.49 1.15
C LEU A 79 -2.65 -8.95 1.76
N VAL A 80 -2.32 -10.22 1.59
CA VAL A 80 -0.99 -10.76 1.90
C VAL A 80 -0.04 -10.46 0.74
N TYR A 81 0.96 -9.62 0.99
CA TYR A 81 1.91 -9.26 -0.07
C TYR A 81 3.30 -9.89 0.09
N LYS A 82 3.60 -10.43 1.27
CA LYS A 82 4.90 -11.06 1.56
C LYS A 82 4.79 -12.03 2.72
N ILE A 83 5.59 -13.09 2.65
CA ILE A 83 5.87 -13.99 3.77
C ILE A 83 7.36 -13.96 4.06
N ALA A 84 7.73 -13.88 5.32
CA ALA A 84 9.11 -13.94 5.76
C ALA A 84 9.24 -14.73 7.07
N TYR A 85 10.45 -15.08 7.42
CA TYR A 85 10.77 -15.72 8.69
C TYR A 85 11.58 -14.76 9.55
N GLY A 86 11.20 -14.65 10.81
CA GLY A 86 11.90 -13.86 11.80
C GLY A 86 13.20 -14.52 12.25
N GLN A 87 13.93 -13.82 13.12
CA GLN A 87 15.25 -14.29 13.60
C GLN A 87 15.21 -15.61 14.38
N ARG A 88 14.05 -15.98 14.93
CA ARG A 88 13.81 -17.23 15.67
C ARG A 88 13.15 -18.30 14.83
N GLY A 89 13.06 -18.11 13.52
CA GLY A 89 12.36 -19.01 12.60
C GLY A 89 10.83 -18.89 12.61
N GLU A 90 10.26 -17.94 13.35
CA GLU A 90 8.83 -17.70 13.34
C GLU A 90 8.34 -17.18 11.98
N ARG A 91 7.24 -17.74 11.49
CA ARG A 91 6.62 -17.32 10.23
C ARG A 91 5.84 -16.03 10.43
N LEU A 92 6.11 -15.05 9.61
CA LEU A 92 5.49 -13.74 9.60
C LEU A 92 4.81 -13.49 8.26
N THR A 93 3.51 -13.23 8.31
CA THR A 93 2.68 -12.88 7.16
C THR A 93 2.52 -11.38 7.11
N TYR A 94 3.05 -10.74 6.07
CA TYR A 94 2.96 -9.30 5.87
C TYR A 94 1.67 -8.95 5.13
N ILE A 95 0.86 -8.12 5.77
CA ILE A 95 -0.49 -7.78 5.32
C ILE A 95 -0.60 -6.27 5.14
N LYS A 96 -1.25 -5.84 4.05
CA LYS A 96 -1.81 -4.51 3.90
C LYS A 96 -3.27 -4.56 4.32
N ILE A 97 -3.65 -3.77 5.32
CA ILE A 97 -5.05 -3.64 5.76
C ILE A 97 -5.76 -2.68 4.79
N THR A 98 -6.83 -3.14 4.16
CA THR A 98 -7.60 -2.40 3.15
C THR A 98 -9.00 -2.05 3.60
N GLY A 99 -9.41 -2.52 4.80
CA GLY A 99 -10.67 -2.18 5.45
C GLY A 99 -10.72 -2.68 6.88
N GLY A 100 -11.60 -2.10 7.68
CA GLY A 100 -11.82 -2.47 9.06
C GLY A 100 -10.56 -2.43 9.93
N ARG A 101 -10.51 -3.23 10.95
CA ARG A 101 -9.40 -3.31 11.92
C ARG A 101 -9.04 -4.75 12.20
N LEU A 102 -7.76 -5.01 12.41
CA LEU A 102 -7.24 -6.32 12.80
C LEU A 102 -6.72 -6.26 14.23
N ARG A 103 -7.19 -7.16 15.10
CA ARG A 103 -6.77 -7.24 16.49
C ARG A 103 -6.02 -8.53 16.79
N VAL A 104 -5.14 -8.46 17.77
CA VAL A 104 -4.53 -9.66 18.34
C VAL A 104 -5.61 -10.52 18.96
N ARG A 105 -5.58 -11.83 18.69
CA ARG A 105 -6.54 -12.88 19.03
C ARG A 105 -7.76 -12.97 18.12
N ASP A 106 -7.93 -12.08 17.14
CA ASP A 106 -8.96 -12.27 16.13
C ASP A 106 -8.73 -13.57 15.38
N VAL A 107 -9.84 -14.18 14.98
CA VAL A 107 -9.85 -15.31 14.04
C VAL A 107 -10.24 -14.74 12.68
N ILE A 108 -9.34 -14.85 11.73
CA ILE A 108 -9.55 -14.31 10.39
C ILE A 108 -9.66 -15.46 9.38
N ARG A 109 -10.42 -15.21 8.33
CA ARG A 109 -10.59 -16.12 7.21
C ARG A 109 -9.95 -15.51 5.98
N GLY A 110 -9.02 -16.25 5.43
CA GLY A 110 -8.35 -15.90 4.18
C GLY A 110 -8.84 -16.78 3.04
N LYS A 111 -8.58 -16.29 1.82
CA LYS A 111 -8.85 -17.00 0.59
C LYS A 111 -7.61 -16.99 -0.27
N HIS A 112 -7.16 -18.17 -0.69
CA HIS A 112 -6.07 -18.33 -1.63
C HIS A 112 -6.46 -17.90 -3.03
N VAL A 113 -5.46 -17.68 -3.87
CA VAL A 113 -5.64 -17.32 -5.28
C VAL A 113 -6.43 -18.40 -6.04
N ASP A 114 -6.31 -19.68 -5.65
CA ASP A 114 -7.05 -20.80 -6.23
C ASP A 114 -8.51 -20.90 -5.77
N GLY A 115 -8.91 -20.02 -4.83
CA GLY A 115 -10.27 -19.96 -4.27
C GLY A 115 -10.50 -20.82 -3.03
N THR A 116 -9.52 -21.60 -2.59
CA THR A 116 -9.62 -22.35 -1.32
C THR A 116 -9.55 -21.39 -0.13
N SER A 117 -10.30 -21.70 0.93
CA SER A 117 -10.37 -20.86 2.13
C SER A 117 -9.67 -21.51 3.30
N TRP A 118 -9.08 -20.68 4.15
CA TRP A 118 -8.44 -21.08 5.39
C TRP A 118 -8.83 -20.15 6.54
N GLU A 119 -8.61 -20.60 7.75
CA GLU A 119 -8.92 -19.85 8.98
C GLU A 119 -7.72 -19.93 9.92
N ALA A 120 -7.32 -18.79 10.49
CA ALA A 120 -6.24 -18.76 11.45
C ALA A 120 -6.43 -17.68 12.51
N LYS A 121 -5.80 -17.86 13.66
CA LYS A 121 -5.81 -16.92 14.77
C LYS A 121 -4.60 -16.01 14.75
N VAL A 122 -4.85 -14.72 14.90
CA VAL A 122 -3.81 -13.70 15.03
C VAL A 122 -3.15 -13.79 16.41
N ASN A 123 -1.88 -14.15 16.44
CA ASN A 123 -1.12 -14.26 17.68
C ASN A 123 -0.39 -12.97 18.06
N GLU A 124 0.13 -12.26 17.07
CA GLU A 124 0.91 -11.04 17.23
C GLU A 124 0.79 -10.16 15.99
N ILE A 125 0.80 -8.85 16.20
CA ILE A 125 0.87 -7.85 15.12
C ILE A 125 2.10 -6.99 15.35
N ARG A 126 3.00 -6.91 14.37
CA ARG A 126 4.24 -6.15 14.39
C ARG A 126 4.22 -5.06 13.32
N VAL A 127 4.61 -3.85 13.70
CA VAL A 127 4.86 -2.75 12.77
C VAL A 127 6.36 -2.49 12.74
N TYR A 128 6.95 -2.60 11.56
CA TYR A 128 8.39 -2.43 11.37
C TYR A 128 8.74 -0.98 11.07
N ASN A 129 9.84 -0.53 11.67
CA ASN A 129 10.51 0.71 11.33
C ASN A 129 12.00 0.41 11.12
N GLY A 130 12.39 0.21 9.88
CA GLY A 130 13.71 -0.30 9.54
C GLY A 130 13.92 -1.72 10.08
N GLY A 131 15.02 -1.94 10.81
CA GLY A 131 15.35 -3.25 11.41
C GLY A 131 14.69 -3.55 12.76
N ARG A 132 13.90 -2.61 13.29
CA ARG A 132 13.18 -2.75 14.57
C ARG A 132 11.69 -2.85 14.33
N TYR A 133 10.98 -3.46 15.27
CA TYR A 133 9.52 -3.51 15.24
C TYR A 133 8.92 -3.15 16.60
N ASN A 134 7.69 -2.66 16.56
CA ASN A 134 6.83 -2.50 17.72
C ASN A 134 5.67 -3.47 17.60
N SER A 135 5.37 -4.20 18.67
CA SER A 135 4.15 -5.00 18.77
C SER A 135 2.97 -4.09 19.14
N ILE A 136 1.88 -4.24 18.40
CA ILE A 136 0.64 -3.47 18.62
C ILE A 136 -0.52 -4.45 18.86
N SER A 137 -1.56 -4.00 19.56
CA SER A 137 -2.76 -4.78 19.83
C SER A 137 -3.78 -4.73 18.70
N GLU A 138 -3.77 -3.67 17.90
CA GLU A 138 -4.72 -3.41 16.83
C GLU A 138 -4.02 -2.71 15.66
N ALA A 139 -4.31 -3.14 14.43
CA ALA A 139 -3.89 -2.49 13.20
C ALA A 139 -5.09 -1.86 12.51
N GLU A 140 -4.93 -0.61 12.06
CA GLU A 140 -5.95 0.21 11.41
C GLU A 140 -5.91 0.08 9.88
N PRO A 141 -7.00 0.45 9.18
CA PRO A 141 -7.01 0.49 7.72
C PRO A 141 -5.90 1.38 7.17
N GLY A 142 -5.30 0.94 6.08
CA GLY A 142 -4.15 1.61 5.46
C GLY A 142 -2.80 1.22 6.03
N MET A 143 -2.74 0.58 7.19
CA MET A 143 -1.49 0.10 7.77
C MET A 143 -0.93 -1.11 7.02
N VAL A 144 0.39 -1.21 7.08
CA VAL A 144 1.16 -2.39 6.67
C VAL A 144 1.77 -3.00 7.93
N CYS A 145 1.49 -4.26 8.19
CA CYS A 145 1.97 -4.94 9.38
C CYS A 145 2.39 -6.39 9.09
N ALA A 146 3.20 -6.96 9.97
CA ALA A 146 3.54 -8.38 9.96
C ALA A 146 2.76 -9.09 11.07
N VAL A 147 2.08 -10.16 10.72
CA VAL A 147 1.19 -10.92 11.60
C VAL A 147 1.77 -12.31 11.84
N GLY A 148 1.86 -12.69 13.10
CA GLY A 148 2.21 -14.05 13.53
C GLY A 148 0.95 -14.88 13.77
N GLY A 149 1.05 -16.19 13.50
CA GLY A 149 -0.04 -17.15 13.72
C GLY A 149 -0.76 -17.61 12.44
N LEU A 150 -0.53 -16.96 11.32
CA LEU A 150 -1.17 -17.30 10.03
C LEU A 150 -0.33 -18.33 9.27
N THR A 151 -0.36 -19.57 9.72
CA THR A 151 0.52 -20.64 9.19
C THR A 151 0.16 -21.08 7.78
N GLU A 152 -1.14 -20.97 7.42
CA GLU A 152 -1.66 -21.44 6.13
C GLU A 152 -1.74 -20.37 5.06
N SER A 153 -1.45 -19.11 5.43
CA SER A 153 -1.53 -18.00 4.47
C SER A 153 -0.44 -18.08 3.40
N ASP A 154 -0.77 -17.66 2.19
CA ASP A 154 0.18 -17.52 1.09
C ASP A 154 0.23 -16.11 0.53
N THR A 155 1.31 -15.77 -0.20
CA THR A 155 1.41 -14.48 -0.87
C THR A 155 0.37 -14.39 -1.96
N GLY A 156 -0.40 -13.29 -1.95
CA GLY A 156 -1.55 -13.08 -2.83
C GLY A 156 -2.89 -13.43 -2.20
N ASP A 157 -2.91 -14.04 -1.00
CA ASP A 157 -4.14 -14.28 -0.27
C ASP A 157 -4.85 -12.98 0.11
N VAL A 158 -6.17 -13.04 0.12
CA VAL A 158 -7.02 -11.91 0.47
C VAL A 158 -7.92 -12.23 1.65
N PHE A 159 -8.30 -11.20 2.36
CA PHE A 159 -9.25 -11.23 3.47
C PHE A 159 -10.46 -10.36 3.13
N GLY A 160 -11.64 -10.77 3.60
CA GLY A 160 -12.87 -10.01 3.42
C GLY A 160 -13.41 -10.06 1.98
N GLN A 161 -13.90 -8.93 1.50
CA GLN A 161 -14.57 -8.83 0.19
C GLN A 161 -13.60 -8.56 -0.97
N GLU A 162 -12.32 -8.45 -0.74
CA GLU A 162 -11.38 -8.23 -1.82
C GLU A 162 -11.32 -9.41 -2.78
N GLN A 163 -11.44 -9.10 -4.05
CA GLN A 163 -11.13 -10.07 -5.11
C GLN A 163 -9.62 -10.02 -5.34
N ALA A 164 -8.98 -11.17 -5.20
CA ALA A 164 -7.57 -11.30 -5.54
C ALA A 164 -7.39 -11.10 -7.06
N VAL A 165 -7.10 -9.88 -7.47
CA VAL A 165 -6.53 -9.61 -8.78
C VAL A 165 -5.02 -9.54 -8.59
N PHE A 166 -4.40 -10.68 -8.35
CA PHE A 166 -2.95 -10.79 -8.33
C PHE A 166 -2.49 -11.30 -9.69
N GLU A 167 -2.18 -10.40 -10.60
CA GLU A 167 -1.38 -10.76 -11.77
C GLU A 167 0.09 -10.80 -11.35
N ALA A 168 0.68 -12.00 -11.42
CA ALA A 168 2.12 -12.15 -11.20
C ALA A 168 2.88 -11.40 -12.31
N TYR A 169 3.58 -10.33 -11.97
CA TYR A 169 4.41 -9.58 -12.91
C TYR A 169 5.59 -10.40 -13.46
N LEU A 170 6.01 -11.42 -12.73
CA LEU A 170 7.09 -12.33 -13.13
C LEU A 170 6.54 -13.74 -13.17
N VAL A 171 6.41 -14.26 -14.38
CA VAL A 171 6.06 -15.66 -14.62
C VAL A 171 7.37 -16.44 -14.81
N PRO A 172 7.62 -17.53 -14.04
CA PRO A 172 8.79 -18.37 -14.25
C PRO A 172 8.83 -18.93 -15.67
N VAL A 173 9.89 -18.64 -16.43
CA VAL A 173 10.09 -19.15 -17.78
C VAL A 173 10.61 -20.58 -17.76
N ILE A 174 11.33 -20.96 -16.70
CA ILE A 174 11.93 -22.27 -16.53
C ILE A 174 11.59 -22.79 -15.14
N THR A 175 11.08 -24.01 -15.08
CA THR A 175 10.76 -24.69 -13.81
C THR A 175 11.61 -25.94 -13.69
N TYR A 176 12.27 -26.14 -12.51
CA TYR A 176 13.04 -27.32 -12.18
C TYR A 176 12.37 -28.10 -11.06
N LYS A 177 12.35 -29.42 -11.18
CA LYS A 177 11.98 -30.28 -10.06
C LYS A 177 13.23 -30.61 -9.27
N MET A 178 13.28 -30.21 -7.99
CA MET A 178 14.33 -30.63 -7.07
C MET A 178 14.00 -32.02 -6.50
N ILE A 179 14.91 -32.94 -6.64
CA ILE A 179 14.80 -34.27 -6.03
C ILE A 179 15.67 -34.25 -4.80
N LEU A 180 15.04 -34.32 -3.64
CA LEU A 180 15.75 -34.38 -2.35
C LEU A 180 16.14 -35.82 -2.04
N PRO A 181 17.28 -36.06 -1.35
CA PRO A 181 17.63 -37.40 -0.87
C PRO A 181 16.59 -37.88 0.16
N GLU A 182 16.46 -39.23 0.26
CA GLU A 182 15.55 -39.80 1.25
C GLU A 182 15.98 -39.40 2.68
N GLY A 183 15.09 -38.75 3.43
CA GLY A 183 15.34 -38.31 4.80
C GLY A 183 15.78 -36.82 4.94
N ALA A 184 15.70 -36.02 3.90
CA ALA A 184 15.97 -34.58 3.93
C ALA A 184 14.71 -33.77 4.31
#